data_dae2fb4e2b03d171ff4ee5d61a78cbd7
#
_entry.id   dae2fb4e2b03d171ff4ee5d61a78cbd7
#
_cell.length_a   1.000
_cell.length_b   1.000
_cell.length_c   1.000
_cell.angle_alpha   90.00
_cell.angle_beta   90.00
_cell.angle_gamma   90.00
#
_symmetry.space_group_name_H-M   'P 1'
#
loop_
_entity.id
_entity.type
_entity.pdbx_description
1 polymer ?
#
loop_
_entity_poly.entity_id
_entity_poly.type
_entity_poly.pdbx_seq_one_letter_code
_entity_poly.pdbx_strand_id
1 'polypeptide(L)'
;SNDGFKKISWEDAYGTLTDKIKSTNPDKIGCITGDLTNMETLFSVKELFNKILNCKNLDSRPVKTYVNNSSRTNYIFNTQISNIEKSDFILLVGTNPRHEATILNSRIRKSYLKNNMEIYSLNDVGDLTYPYKVISSNTDELKKIILNEHEVSKKIISAKNPIVIFGQSALKLNSSGYLFEGMKKFLSENNKINDDWNALNVLSNNASTVGAYDLDILDNETIDNVLSNQFELVFLFGQDNLNIKKKNEFIVYIGTHGDRGAEMADLILPSAAYTEQDGYYTNLEGNLQLAFKASYPPGEAKEDWEIVNEVSKKLKGKSLYTNKQELIDNLLNYLNQKTKKNGETVKNDFIKEEIFVDKIDYYFTNVIARSSKTMAECRNLKLVSLKTGTDG
;
A
#
# COMPACT_ATOMS: atom_id res chain seq x y z
N SER A 1 -21.47 -5.72 22.71
CA SER A 1 -22.29 -6.42 23.68
C SER A 1 -22.30 -7.90 23.35
N ASN A 2 -22.56 -8.79 24.31
CA ASN A 2 -22.68 -10.24 24.06
C ASN A 2 -23.82 -10.62 23.08
N ASP A 3 -24.62 -9.65 22.67
CA ASP A 3 -25.81 -9.81 21.81
C ASP A 3 -25.58 -9.37 20.34
N GLY A 4 -24.33 -9.19 19.93
CA GLY A 4 -23.98 -8.73 18.58
C GLY A 4 -24.04 -7.20 18.38
N PHE A 5 -24.05 -6.74 17.12
CA PHE A 5 -24.11 -5.31 16.78
C PHE A 5 -25.51 -4.75 17.00
N LYS A 6 -25.58 -3.54 17.59
CA LYS A 6 -26.82 -2.77 17.75
C LYS A 6 -26.78 -1.54 16.85
N LYS A 7 -27.84 -1.35 16.03
CA LYS A 7 -28.00 -0.12 15.26
C LYS A 7 -28.22 1.07 16.19
N ILE A 8 -27.46 2.15 15.98
CA ILE A 8 -27.60 3.43 16.67
C ILE A 8 -27.72 4.55 15.63
N SER A 9 -28.14 5.74 16.05
CA SER A 9 -28.17 6.91 15.19
C SER A 9 -26.76 7.44 14.88
N TRP A 10 -26.59 8.18 13.80
CA TRP A 10 -25.33 8.89 13.52
C TRP A 10 -24.95 9.86 14.62
N GLU A 11 -25.95 10.53 15.24
CA GLU A 11 -25.73 11.46 16.36
C GLU A 11 -25.12 10.75 17.57
N ASP A 12 -25.70 9.59 17.96
CA ASP A 12 -25.19 8.78 19.06
C ASP A 12 -23.79 8.21 18.74
N ALA A 13 -23.57 7.81 17.49
CA ALA A 13 -22.27 7.30 17.04
C ALA A 13 -21.19 8.36 17.13
N TYR A 14 -21.46 9.58 16.64
CA TYR A 14 -20.53 10.71 16.77
C TYR A 14 -20.34 11.13 18.22
N GLY A 15 -21.37 11.10 19.05
CA GLY A 15 -21.30 11.34 20.49
C GLY A 15 -20.33 10.37 21.16
N THR A 16 -20.57 9.07 20.98
CA THR A 16 -19.72 7.99 21.53
C THR A 16 -18.26 8.15 21.09
N LEU A 17 -18.04 8.41 19.79
CA LEU A 17 -16.69 8.57 19.24
C LEU A 17 -15.98 9.80 19.82
N THR A 18 -16.65 10.95 19.86
CA THR A 18 -16.04 12.19 20.35
C THR A 18 -15.75 12.16 21.84
N ASP A 19 -16.60 11.50 22.64
CA ASP A 19 -16.35 11.29 24.07
C ASP A 19 -15.14 10.38 24.29
N LYS A 20 -15.02 9.30 23.48
CA LYS A 20 -13.85 8.44 23.53
C LYS A 20 -12.57 9.17 23.14
N ILE A 21 -12.60 9.97 22.07
CA ILE A 21 -11.46 10.82 21.67
C ILE A 21 -11.06 11.77 22.82
N LYS A 22 -12.00 12.49 23.41
CA LYS A 22 -11.73 13.45 24.50
C LYS A 22 -11.15 12.79 25.75
N SER A 23 -11.51 11.55 26.03
CA SER A 23 -11.03 10.79 27.19
C SER A 23 -9.70 10.06 26.96
N THR A 24 -9.20 10.04 25.72
CA THR A 24 -7.96 9.32 25.34
C THR A 24 -6.82 10.31 25.11
N ASN A 25 -5.62 10.00 25.64
CA ASN A 25 -4.44 10.79 25.34
C ASN A 25 -4.12 10.70 23.82
N PRO A 26 -3.84 11.80 23.12
CA PRO A 26 -3.45 11.80 21.70
C PRO A 26 -2.36 10.79 21.34
N ASP A 27 -1.35 10.59 22.19
CA ASP A 27 -0.27 9.61 21.97
C ASP A 27 -0.76 8.15 22.06
N LYS A 28 -1.98 7.92 22.57
CA LYS A 28 -2.65 6.61 22.65
C LYS A 28 -3.74 6.40 21.60
N ILE A 29 -3.79 7.27 20.60
CA ILE A 29 -4.66 7.15 19.44
C ILE A 29 -3.82 6.72 18.26
N GLY A 30 -4.26 5.72 17.52
CA GLY A 30 -3.60 5.26 16.29
C GLY A 30 -4.59 5.08 15.15
N CYS A 31 -4.10 5.15 13.91
CA CYS A 31 -4.92 4.93 12.72
C CYS A 31 -4.16 4.17 11.64
N ILE A 32 -4.84 3.20 11.05
CA ILE A 32 -4.38 2.53 9.83
C ILE A 32 -5.44 2.74 8.74
N THR A 33 -5.01 3.25 7.59
CA THR A 33 -5.86 3.38 6.40
C THR A 33 -5.73 2.16 5.50
N GLY A 34 -6.78 1.86 4.74
CA GLY A 34 -6.88 0.63 3.94
C GLY A 34 -6.42 0.77 2.49
N ASP A 35 -6.46 -0.35 1.80
CA ASP A 35 -5.87 -0.56 0.48
C ASP A 35 -6.61 0.14 -0.67
N LEU A 36 -7.88 0.47 -0.49
CA LEU A 36 -8.75 1.10 -1.49
C LEU A 36 -9.16 2.53 -1.13
N THR A 37 -8.50 3.11 -0.12
CA THR A 37 -8.81 4.47 0.36
C THR A 37 -8.34 5.52 -0.66
N ASN A 38 -9.25 6.43 -1.07
CA ASN A 38 -8.93 7.51 -2.00
C ASN A 38 -8.14 8.64 -1.33
N MET A 39 -7.60 9.55 -2.14
CA MET A 39 -6.75 10.65 -1.69
C MET A 39 -7.50 11.67 -0.80
N GLU A 40 -8.78 11.89 -1.06
CA GLU A 40 -9.64 12.78 -0.27
C GLU A 40 -9.80 12.26 1.15
N THR A 41 -10.07 10.97 1.29
CA THR A 41 -10.14 10.30 2.60
C THR A 41 -8.79 10.36 3.30
N LEU A 42 -7.71 9.94 2.62
CA LEU A 42 -6.36 9.98 3.17
C LEU A 42 -5.99 11.37 3.68
N PHE A 43 -6.24 12.41 2.86
CA PHE A 43 -5.92 13.78 3.24
C PHE A 43 -6.79 14.31 4.38
N SER A 44 -8.10 14.02 4.38
CA SER A 44 -9.00 14.44 5.46
C SER A 44 -8.64 13.77 6.79
N VAL A 45 -8.30 12.48 6.77
CA VAL A 45 -7.81 11.74 7.95
C VAL A 45 -6.50 12.33 8.46
N LYS A 46 -5.54 12.62 7.58
CA LYS A 46 -4.29 13.30 7.96
C LYS A 46 -4.55 14.66 8.63
N GLU A 47 -5.45 15.46 8.07
CA GLU A 47 -5.80 16.75 8.63
C GLU A 47 -6.50 16.62 9.99
N LEU A 48 -7.41 15.64 10.14
CA LEU A 48 -8.03 15.32 11.43
C LEU A 48 -6.95 14.99 12.47
N PHE A 49 -6.05 14.06 12.15
CA PHE A 49 -5.03 13.60 13.10
C PHE A 49 -4.07 14.73 13.47
N ASN A 50 -3.54 15.45 12.48
CA ASN A 50 -2.55 16.51 12.72
C ASN A 50 -3.14 17.77 13.36
N LYS A 51 -4.28 18.28 12.82
CA LYS A 51 -4.81 19.60 13.20
C LYS A 51 -5.83 19.55 14.35
N ILE A 52 -6.57 18.45 14.46
CA ILE A 52 -7.67 18.33 15.42
C ILE A 52 -7.27 17.50 16.63
N LEU A 53 -6.72 16.31 16.39
CA LEU A 53 -6.31 15.37 17.44
C LEU A 53 -4.90 15.65 17.98
N ASN A 54 -4.08 16.39 17.25
CA ASN A 54 -2.66 16.61 17.54
C ASN A 54 -1.90 15.29 17.74
N CYS A 55 -2.15 14.33 16.86
CA CYS A 55 -1.64 12.97 16.88
C CYS A 55 -0.89 12.67 15.58
N LYS A 56 0.24 11.94 15.66
CA LYS A 56 1.06 11.59 14.49
C LYS A 56 0.97 10.10 14.11
N ASN A 57 0.32 9.29 14.94
CA ASN A 57 0.27 7.84 14.78
C ASN A 57 -0.69 7.44 13.64
N LEU A 58 -0.25 7.62 12.42
CA LEU A 58 -1.03 7.41 11.20
C LEU A 58 -0.20 6.68 10.15
N ASP A 59 -0.64 5.49 9.75
CA ASP A 59 0.00 4.69 8.71
C ASP A 59 -1.04 4.11 7.73
N SER A 60 -0.58 3.73 6.56
CA SER A 60 -1.37 3.06 5.52
C SER A 60 -0.93 1.62 5.26
N ARG A 61 0.11 1.16 5.92
CA ARG A 61 0.70 -0.17 5.69
C ARG A 61 0.10 -1.20 6.64
N PRO A 62 -0.45 -2.31 6.13
CA PRO A 62 -0.91 -3.41 6.97
C PRO A 62 0.24 -4.24 7.55
N VAL A 63 1.44 -4.08 6.98
CA VAL A 63 2.70 -4.71 7.42
C VAL A 63 3.82 -3.70 7.24
N LYS A 64 4.73 -3.65 8.19
CA LYS A 64 5.91 -2.77 8.09
C LYS A 64 6.74 -3.09 6.85
N THR A 65 6.96 -2.09 6.02
CA THR A 65 7.80 -2.15 4.83
C THR A 65 8.76 -0.98 4.82
N TYR A 66 9.95 -1.19 4.26
CA TYR A 66 10.88 -0.08 4.06
C TYR A 66 10.34 0.90 3.01
N VAL A 67 10.33 2.17 3.33
CA VAL A 67 10.01 3.26 2.41
C VAL A 67 10.92 4.45 2.71
N ASN A 68 11.61 4.92 1.69
CA ASN A 68 12.33 6.19 1.77
C ASN A 68 11.46 7.28 1.10
N ASN A 69 10.81 8.12 1.89
CA ASN A 69 9.92 9.18 1.40
C ASN A 69 10.63 10.51 1.09
N SER A 70 11.97 10.55 1.10
CA SER A 70 12.75 11.75 0.75
C SER A 70 12.57 12.21 -0.70
N SER A 71 12.27 11.27 -1.59
CA SER A 71 11.96 11.54 -2.98
C SER A 71 10.89 10.58 -3.47
N ARG A 72 9.98 11.08 -4.30
CA ARG A 72 8.92 10.28 -4.92
C ARG A 72 9.47 9.12 -5.75
N THR A 73 10.63 9.31 -6.36
CA THR A 73 11.33 8.28 -7.14
C THR A 73 11.73 7.04 -6.33
N ASN A 74 11.67 7.09 -5.00
CA ASN A 74 12.01 5.95 -4.15
C ASN A 74 10.83 4.99 -3.93
N TYR A 75 9.60 5.31 -4.37
CA TYR A 75 8.43 4.46 -4.10
C TYR A 75 7.44 4.34 -5.27
N ILE A 76 7.80 4.81 -6.47
CA ILE A 76 7.00 4.66 -7.69
C ILE A 76 7.69 3.76 -8.73
N PHE A 77 6.97 3.44 -9.79
CA PHE A 77 7.50 2.77 -10.97
C PHE A 77 8.07 3.80 -11.94
N ASN A 78 9.35 4.12 -11.80
CA ASN A 78 9.99 5.25 -12.45
C ASN A 78 10.17 5.07 -13.98
N THR A 79 10.42 3.85 -14.43
CA THR A 79 10.67 3.56 -15.86
C THR A 79 9.45 3.86 -16.73
N GLN A 80 8.26 3.98 -16.16
CA GLN A 80 6.96 3.92 -16.81
C GLN A 80 6.65 2.55 -17.45
N ILE A 81 5.43 2.09 -17.30
CA ILE A 81 5.00 0.76 -17.78
C ILE A 81 5.13 0.64 -19.31
N SER A 82 4.88 1.74 -20.05
CA SER A 82 5.03 1.79 -21.50
C SER A 82 6.48 1.60 -21.97
N ASN A 83 7.45 2.03 -21.18
CA ASN A 83 8.88 1.97 -21.53
C ASN A 83 9.51 0.60 -21.24
N ILE A 84 8.83 -0.33 -20.59
CA ILE A 84 9.28 -1.72 -20.42
C ILE A 84 9.66 -2.34 -21.77
N GLU A 85 8.96 -1.96 -22.85
CA GLU A 85 9.24 -2.46 -24.20
C GLU A 85 10.56 -1.95 -24.79
N LYS A 86 11.23 -1.00 -24.15
CA LYS A 86 12.56 -0.48 -24.53
C LYS A 86 13.69 -1.09 -23.70
N SER A 87 13.34 -1.89 -22.70
CA SER A 87 14.31 -2.54 -21.80
C SER A 87 15.00 -3.71 -22.49
N ASP A 88 16.27 -3.89 -22.19
CA ASP A 88 17.12 -5.01 -22.62
C ASP A 88 17.52 -5.93 -21.46
N PHE A 89 17.23 -5.55 -20.21
CA PHE A 89 17.53 -6.32 -19.01
C PHE A 89 16.52 -6.04 -17.88
N ILE A 90 16.04 -7.10 -17.21
CA ILE A 90 15.20 -6.97 -16.00
C ILE A 90 15.75 -7.83 -14.86
N LEU A 91 15.81 -7.24 -13.66
CA LEU A 91 16.01 -7.92 -12.38
C LEU A 91 14.77 -7.81 -11.51
N LEU A 92 14.18 -8.94 -11.15
CA LEU A 92 13.05 -9.05 -10.24
C LEU A 92 13.55 -9.33 -8.82
N VAL A 93 13.17 -8.51 -7.84
CA VAL A 93 13.59 -8.61 -6.45
C VAL A 93 12.36 -8.72 -5.55
N GLY A 94 12.06 -9.93 -5.07
CA GLY A 94 10.94 -10.18 -4.18
C GLY A 94 9.58 -9.83 -4.77
N THR A 95 9.36 -10.16 -6.04
CA THR A 95 8.10 -9.93 -6.75
C THR A 95 7.79 -11.04 -7.75
N ASN A 96 6.51 -11.36 -7.90
CA ASN A 96 5.97 -12.17 -8.98
C ASN A 96 5.04 -11.30 -9.83
N PRO A 97 5.52 -10.66 -10.90
CA PRO A 97 4.72 -9.73 -11.70
C PRO A 97 3.51 -10.40 -12.38
N ARG A 98 3.52 -11.72 -12.62
CA ARG A 98 2.34 -12.42 -13.14
C ARG A 98 1.17 -12.37 -12.16
N HIS A 99 1.46 -12.43 -10.87
CA HIS A 99 0.47 -12.44 -9.82
C HIS A 99 0.18 -11.04 -9.26
N GLU A 100 1.18 -10.19 -9.16
CA GLU A 100 1.07 -8.87 -8.53
C GLU A 100 0.65 -7.77 -9.52
N ALA A 101 1.03 -7.91 -10.81
CA ALA A 101 0.80 -6.89 -11.84
C ALA A 101 0.71 -7.53 -13.23
N THR A 102 -0.39 -8.24 -13.50
CA THR A 102 -0.57 -9.06 -14.72
C THR A 102 -0.39 -8.27 -16.03
N ILE A 103 -0.82 -7.02 -16.09
CA ILE A 103 -0.64 -6.16 -17.29
C ILE A 103 0.83 -5.79 -17.48
N LEU A 104 1.55 -5.49 -16.38
CA LEU A 104 2.99 -5.25 -16.40
C LEU A 104 3.72 -6.53 -16.86
N ASN A 105 3.33 -7.69 -16.34
CA ASN A 105 3.88 -8.98 -16.78
C ASN A 105 3.68 -9.24 -18.27
N SER A 106 2.51 -8.89 -18.82
CA SER A 106 2.23 -8.99 -20.26
C SER A 106 3.16 -8.11 -21.10
N ARG A 107 3.51 -6.91 -20.61
CA ARG A 107 4.47 -6.04 -21.27
C ARG A 107 5.91 -6.57 -21.19
N ILE A 108 6.31 -7.15 -20.05
CA ILE A 108 7.60 -7.83 -19.91
C ILE A 108 7.68 -8.98 -20.93
N ARG A 109 6.62 -9.82 -21.01
CA ARG A 109 6.55 -10.89 -22.01
C ARG A 109 6.65 -10.37 -23.43
N LYS A 110 5.97 -9.28 -23.77
CA LYS A 110 6.03 -8.66 -25.09
C LYS A 110 7.45 -8.17 -25.42
N SER A 111 8.13 -7.55 -24.46
CA SER A 111 9.53 -7.11 -24.62
C SER A 111 10.48 -8.30 -24.79
N TYR A 112 10.32 -9.35 -23.98
CA TYR A 112 11.09 -10.59 -24.11
C TYR A 112 10.99 -11.19 -25.53
N LEU A 113 9.76 -11.31 -26.04
CA LEU A 113 9.52 -11.90 -27.38
C LEU A 113 10.05 -11.07 -28.53
N LYS A 114 10.10 -9.73 -28.37
CA LYS A 114 10.56 -8.82 -29.44
C LYS A 114 12.06 -8.56 -29.40
N ASN A 115 12.62 -8.38 -28.21
CA ASN A 115 13.96 -7.79 -28.01
C ASN A 115 14.96 -8.81 -27.45
N ASN A 116 14.55 -10.05 -27.24
CA ASN A 116 15.38 -11.09 -26.62
C ASN A 116 15.98 -10.62 -25.26
N MET A 117 15.18 -9.91 -24.47
CA MET A 117 15.56 -9.31 -23.19
C MET A 117 15.98 -10.37 -22.17
N GLU A 118 17.07 -10.14 -21.45
CA GLU A 118 17.48 -11.03 -20.36
C GLU A 118 16.70 -10.69 -19.08
N ILE A 119 16.13 -11.72 -18.43
CA ILE A 119 15.36 -11.59 -17.21
C ILE A 119 15.94 -12.46 -16.11
N TYR A 120 16.19 -11.85 -14.96
CA TYR A 120 16.71 -12.51 -13.76
C TYR A 120 15.75 -12.29 -12.58
N SER A 121 15.72 -13.25 -11.67
CA SER A 121 14.92 -13.16 -10.45
C SER A 121 15.73 -13.63 -9.24
N LEU A 122 15.59 -12.87 -8.15
CA LEU A 122 15.96 -13.35 -6.82
C LEU A 122 14.76 -14.10 -6.24
N ASN A 123 14.84 -15.40 -6.25
CA ASN A 123 13.86 -16.43 -5.96
C ASN A 123 13.20 -17.02 -7.23
N ASP A 124 12.85 -18.30 -7.13
CA ASP A 124 11.98 -18.96 -8.09
C ASP A 124 10.53 -18.56 -7.79
N VAL A 125 9.94 -17.86 -8.73
CA VAL A 125 8.56 -17.35 -8.63
C VAL A 125 7.57 -18.15 -9.47
N GLY A 126 8.01 -19.29 -10.04
CA GLY A 126 7.21 -20.16 -10.86
C GLY A 126 7.03 -19.65 -12.30
N ASP A 127 5.98 -20.09 -12.97
CA ASP A 127 5.72 -19.73 -14.37
C ASP A 127 5.31 -18.25 -14.53
N LEU A 128 6.17 -17.45 -15.17
CA LEU A 128 5.90 -16.07 -15.56
C LEU A 128 5.36 -15.92 -16.99
N THR A 129 5.17 -17.03 -17.71
CA THR A 129 4.82 -17.08 -19.15
C THR A 129 5.96 -16.71 -20.11
N TYR A 130 7.17 -16.57 -19.59
CA TYR A 130 8.43 -16.36 -20.32
C TYR A 130 9.59 -16.92 -19.48
N PRO A 131 10.70 -17.30 -20.12
CA PRO A 131 11.89 -17.77 -19.41
C PRO A 131 12.56 -16.64 -18.61
N TYR A 132 13.09 -17.01 -17.45
CA TYR A 132 13.95 -16.16 -16.65
C TYR A 132 15.00 -17.02 -15.94
N LYS A 133 16.06 -16.40 -15.45
CA LYS A 133 17.13 -17.06 -14.72
C LYS A 133 17.00 -16.77 -13.22
N VAL A 134 16.92 -17.83 -12.43
CA VAL A 134 16.93 -17.72 -10.96
C VAL A 134 18.37 -17.54 -10.51
N ILE A 135 18.64 -16.49 -9.72
CA ILE A 135 19.96 -16.28 -9.11
C ILE A 135 20.04 -17.05 -7.80
N SER A 136 19.17 -16.70 -6.84
CA SER A 136 19.05 -17.31 -5.51
C SER A 136 17.91 -16.65 -4.75
N SER A 137 17.41 -17.28 -3.69
CA SER A 137 16.50 -16.64 -2.73
C SER A 137 17.24 -15.84 -1.64
N ASN A 138 18.58 -15.91 -1.59
CA ASN A 138 19.35 -15.36 -0.51
C ASN A 138 19.74 -13.89 -0.76
N THR A 139 19.56 -13.03 0.24
CA THR A 139 19.95 -11.61 0.19
C THR A 139 21.44 -11.38 0.01
N ASP A 140 22.32 -12.37 0.34
CA ASP A 140 23.77 -12.29 0.07
C ASP A 140 24.06 -12.10 -1.41
N GLU A 141 23.30 -12.75 -2.32
CA GLU A 141 23.54 -12.59 -3.77
C GLU A 141 23.15 -11.19 -4.24
N LEU A 142 22.07 -10.61 -3.70
CA LEU A 142 21.71 -9.22 -3.96
C LEU A 142 22.80 -8.26 -3.45
N LYS A 143 23.36 -8.53 -2.27
CA LYS A 143 24.48 -7.76 -1.72
C LYS A 143 25.71 -7.82 -2.62
N LYS A 144 26.07 -9.00 -3.15
CA LYS A 144 27.17 -9.14 -4.12
C LYS A 144 26.91 -8.36 -5.41
N ILE A 145 25.63 -8.35 -5.90
CA ILE A 145 25.26 -7.54 -7.07
C ILE A 145 25.51 -6.05 -6.79
N ILE A 146 25.06 -5.55 -5.63
CA ILE A 146 25.23 -4.16 -5.19
C ILE A 146 26.70 -3.79 -5.06
N LEU A 147 27.55 -4.70 -4.58
CA LEU A 147 28.99 -4.50 -4.41
C LEU A 147 29.81 -4.73 -5.71
N ASN A 148 29.15 -5.00 -6.84
CA ASN A 148 29.78 -5.33 -8.11
C ASN A 148 30.66 -6.58 -8.09
N GLU A 149 30.30 -7.56 -7.26
CA GLU A 149 31.00 -8.85 -7.05
C GLU A 149 30.29 -10.02 -7.75
N HIS A 150 29.18 -9.77 -8.45
CA HIS A 150 28.36 -10.79 -9.13
C HIS A 150 28.32 -10.56 -10.64
N GLU A 151 28.19 -11.63 -11.44
CA GLU A 151 28.13 -11.52 -12.92
C GLU A 151 26.95 -10.65 -13.40
N VAL A 152 25.82 -10.69 -12.69
CA VAL A 152 24.62 -9.89 -13.00
C VAL A 152 24.89 -8.39 -12.86
N SER A 153 25.82 -7.97 -12.01
CA SER A 153 26.24 -6.56 -11.91
C SER A 153 26.77 -6.05 -13.23
N LYS A 154 27.66 -6.84 -13.88
CA LYS A 154 28.23 -6.51 -15.19
C LYS A 154 27.16 -6.44 -16.28
N LYS A 155 26.14 -7.31 -16.20
CA LYS A 155 25.00 -7.28 -17.13
C LYS A 155 24.15 -6.01 -16.96
N ILE A 156 23.84 -5.62 -15.72
CA ILE A 156 23.16 -4.35 -15.45
C ILE A 156 23.97 -3.16 -15.98
N ILE A 157 25.28 -3.15 -15.75
CA ILE A 157 26.16 -2.08 -16.21
C ILE A 157 26.23 -2.01 -17.74
N SER A 158 26.29 -3.15 -18.42
CA SER A 158 26.37 -3.21 -19.89
C SER A 158 25.03 -2.97 -20.58
N ALA A 159 23.91 -3.25 -19.93
CA ALA A 159 22.58 -3.03 -20.46
C ALA A 159 22.35 -1.54 -20.76
N LYS A 160 21.71 -1.24 -21.90
CA LYS A 160 21.36 0.13 -22.27
C LYS A 160 20.25 0.68 -21.38
N ASN A 161 19.20 -0.10 -21.21
CA ASN A 161 17.98 0.28 -20.50
C ASN A 161 17.59 -0.80 -19.46
N PRO A 162 18.41 -1.01 -18.40
CA PRO A 162 18.09 -2.01 -17.40
C PRO A 162 16.90 -1.57 -16.54
N ILE A 163 16.15 -2.54 -16.02
CA ILE A 163 15.05 -2.35 -15.05
C ILE A 163 15.33 -3.23 -13.84
N VAL A 164 15.27 -2.66 -12.65
CA VAL A 164 15.29 -3.39 -11.37
C VAL A 164 13.94 -3.13 -10.67
N ILE A 165 13.20 -4.18 -10.34
CA ILE A 165 11.87 -4.08 -9.73
C ILE A 165 11.91 -4.66 -8.32
N PHE A 166 11.75 -3.79 -7.32
CA PHE A 166 11.54 -4.20 -5.93
C PHE A 166 10.05 -4.40 -5.66
N GLY A 167 9.66 -5.62 -5.32
CA GLY A 167 8.31 -5.92 -4.85
C GLY A 167 8.16 -5.75 -3.34
N GLN A 168 6.92 -5.80 -2.88
CA GLN A 168 6.58 -5.64 -1.46
C GLN A 168 7.28 -6.68 -0.57
N SER A 169 7.46 -7.91 -1.07
CA SER A 169 8.12 -8.97 -0.30
C SER A 169 9.58 -8.66 0.02
N ALA A 170 10.32 -8.01 -0.90
CA ALA A 170 11.68 -7.56 -0.63
C ALA A 170 11.73 -6.37 0.35
N LEU A 171 10.71 -5.50 0.31
CA LEU A 171 10.64 -4.33 1.19
C LEU A 171 10.21 -4.65 2.63
N LYS A 172 9.74 -5.87 2.90
CA LYS A 172 9.41 -6.36 4.25
C LYS A 172 10.62 -6.91 5.02
N LEU A 173 11.72 -7.18 4.33
CA LEU A 173 12.92 -7.76 4.93
C LEU A 173 13.56 -6.81 5.94
N ASN A 174 14.22 -7.37 6.95
CA ASN A 174 14.95 -6.56 7.94
C ASN A 174 16.10 -5.75 7.29
N SER A 175 16.75 -6.32 6.27
CA SER A 175 17.82 -5.65 5.50
C SER A 175 17.30 -4.83 4.31
N SER A 176 15.99 -4.67 4.16
CA SER A 176 15.37 -4.00 3.00
C SER A 176 15.95 -2.62 2.71
N GLY A 177 16.16 -1.81 3.73
CA GLY A 177 16.76 -0.48 3.55
C GLY A 177 18.21 -0.54 3.05
N TYR A 178 19.05 -1.44 3.58
CA TYR A 178 20.41 -1.66 3.08
C TYR A 178 20.40 -2.06 1.60
N LEU A 179 19.52 -3.00 1.24
CA LEU A 179 19.44 -3.55 -0.11
C LEU A 179 18.89 -2.53 -1.12
N PHE A 180 17.85 -1.80 -0.74
CA PHE A 180 17.24 -0.79 -1.59
C PHE A 180 18.17 0.41 -1.83
N GLU A 181 18.72 1.00 -0.76
CA GLU A 181 19.62 2.15 -0.87
C GLU A 181 20.94 1.75 -1.53
N GLY A 182 21.45 0.55 -1.25
CA GLY A 182 22.63 0.00 -1.92
C GLY A 182 22.41 -0.17 -3.43
N MET A 183 21.27 -0.74 -3.86
CA MET A 183 20.93 -0.87 -5.27
C MET A 183 20.74 0.50 -5.93
N LYS A 184 20.08 1.44 -5.28
CA LYS A 184 19.93 2.81 -5.76
C LYS A 184 21.29 3.47 -6.00
N LYS A 185 22.20 3.34 -5.04
CA LYS A 185 23.57 3.84 -5.15
C LYS A 185 24.32 3.19 -6.32
N PHE A 186 24.29 1.85 -6.40
CA PHE A 186 24.90 1.08 -7.49
C PHE A 186 24.40 1.54 -8.87
N LEU A 187 23.08 1.70 -9.03
CA LEU A 187 22.49 2.15 -10.29
C LEU A 187 22.90 3.60 -10.63
N SER A 188 22.94 4.49 -9.63
CA SER A 188 23.35 5.89 -9.83
C SER A 188 24.82 6.01 -10.22
N GLU A 189 25.73 5.30 -9.55
CA GLU A 189 27.17 5.31 -9.83
C GLU A 189 27.49 4.75 -11.24
N ASN A 190 26.62 3.88 -11.79
CA ASN A 190 26.77 3.32 -13.12
C ASN A 190 25.88 4.02 -14.17
N ASN A 191 25.39 5.23 -13.89
CA ASN A 191 24.56 6.03 -14.78
C ASN A 191 23.30 5.33 -15.30
N LYS A 192 22.67 4.48 -14.44
CA LYS A 192 21.39 3.81 -14.73
C LYS A 192 20.20 4.53 -14.09
N ILE A 193 20.46 5.60 -13.34
CA ILE A 193 19.50 6.59 -12.87
C ILE A 193 19.98 7.95 -13.37
N ASN A 194 19.32 8.48 -14.39
CA ASN A 194 19.58 9.77 -15.01
C ASN A 194 18.28 10.40 -15.53
N ASP A 195 18.36 11.54 -16.21
CA ASP A 195 17.19 12.27 -16.70
C ASP A 195 16.39 11.51 -17.77
N ASP A 196 17.03 10.65 -18.56
CA ASP A 196 16.41 9.90 -19.65
C ASP A 196 15.87 8.53 -19.20
N TRP A 197 16.49 7.94 -18.17
CA TRP A 197 16.17 6.58 -17.70
C TRP A 197 16.37 6.42 -16.20
N ASN A 198 15.38 5.90 -15.53
CA ASN A 198 15.50 5.49 -14.12
C ASN A 198 15.22 4.00 -14.01
N ALA A 199 16.28 3.24 -13.77
CA ALA A 199 16.23 1.78 -13.68
C ALA A 199 15.61 1.26 -12.37
N LEU A 200 15.52 2.08 -11.31
CA LEU A 200 15.00 1.67 -10.01
C LEU A 200 13.48 1.80 -9.97
N ASN A 201 12.79 0.71 -9.69
CA ASN A 201 11.33 0.67 -9.68
C ASN A 201 10.81 -0.03 -8.43
N VAL A 202 9.72 0.47 -7.87
CA VAL A 202 8.97 -0.17 -6.80
C VAL A 202 7.62 -0.62 -7.34
N LEU A 203 7.26 -1.88 -7.08
CA LEU A 203 5.96 -2.45 -7.41
C LEU A 203 5.08 -2.47 -6.17
N SER A 204 4.17 -1.50 -6.08
CA SER A 204 3.16 -1.45 -5.03
C SER A 204 1.93 -2.27 -5.44
N ASN A 205 1.33 -2.99 -4.48
CA ASN A 205 0.23 -3.90 -4.75
C ASN A 205 -1.16 -3.29 -4.53
N ASN A 206 -1.26 -2.14 -3.81
CA ASN A 206 -2.52 -1.55 -3.40
C ASN A 206 -2.74 -0.17 -4.04
N ALA A 207 -3.98 0.15 -4.35
CA ALA A 207 -4.35 1.40 -5.04
C ALA A 207 -4.06 2.67 -4.22
N SER A 208 -4.15 2.59 -2.89
CA SER A 208 -3.92 3.74 -1.99
C SER A 208 -2.45 4.01 -1.68
N THR A 209 -1.54 3.04 -1.91
CA THR A 209 -0.17 3.08 -1.37
C THR A 209 0.63 4.30 -1.80
N VAL A 210 0.71 4.57 -3.10
CA VAL A 210 1.50 5.70 -3.61
C VAL A 210 0.91 7.02 -3.12
N GLY A 211 -0.42 7.15 -3.14
CA GLY A 211 -1.12 8.33 -2.63
C GLY A 211 -0.89 8.57 -1.14
N ALA A 212 -0.90 7.51 -0.33
CA ALA A 212 -0.59 7.62 1.09
C ALA A 212 0.84 8.11 1.35
N TYR A 213 1.82 7.63 0.56
CA TYR A 213 3.20 8.11 0.65
C TYR A 213 3.35 9.53 0.13
N ASP A 214 2.61 9.91 -0.91
CA ASP A 214 2.54 11.30 -1.36
C ASP A 214 1.99 12.24 -0.26
N LEU A 215 1.12 11.74 0.60
CA LEU A 215 0.57 12.47 1.73
C LEU A 215 1.36 12.30 3.04
N ASP A 216 2.50 11.60 3.02
CA ASP A 216 3.29 11.30 4.22
C ASP A 216 2.49 10.53 5.31
N ILE A 217 1.55 9.70 4.90
CA ILE A 217 0.84 8.78 5.78
C ILE A 217 1.72 7.53 5.93
N LEU A 218 2.73 7.68 6.75
CA LEU A 218 3.82 6.74 6.91
C LEU A 218 4.48 6.96 8.26
N ASP A 219 4.14 6.14 9.24
CA ASP A 219 4.78 6.13 10.53
C ASP A 219 5.28 4.72 10.88
N ASN A 220 6.58 4.58 11.11
CA ASN A 220 7.22 3.27 11.25
C ASN A 220 6.84 2.52 12.54
N GLU A 221 6.23 3.16 13.50
CA GLU A 221 5.86 2.56 14.78
C GLU A 221 4.36 2.25 14.87
N THR A 222 3.52 2.96 14.10
CA THR A 222 2.07 2.87 14.25
C THR A 222 1.54 1.46 14.03
N ILE A 223 1.93 0.76 12.98
CA ILE A 223 1.44 -0.60 12.74
C ILE A 223 1.89 -1.59 13.83
N ASP A 224 3.16 -1.50 14.26
CA ASP A 224 3.68 -2.35 15.32
C ASP A 224 2.93 -2.09 16.64
N ASN A 225 2.65 -0.82 16.96
CA ASN A 225 1.90 -0.39 18.14
C ASN A 225 0.44 -0.84 18.09
N VAL A 226 -0.21 -0.81 16.92
CA VAL A 226 -1.57 -1.36 16.74
C VAL A 226 -1.59 -2.86 16.98
N LEU A 227 -0.67 -3.61 16.37
CA LEU A 227 -0.61 -5.07 16.50
C LEU A 227 -0.21 -5.54 17.90
N SER A 228 0.55 -4.72 18.65
CA SER A 228 0.95 -5.02 20.05
C SER A 228 0.04 -4.42 21.11
N ASN A 229 -1.12 -3.83 20.73
CA ASN A 229 -2.13 -3.24 21.63
C ASN A 229 -1.57 -2.09 22.50
N GLN A 230 -0.74 -1.21 21.95
CA GLN A 230 -0.16 -0.07 22.66
C GLN A 230 -1.08 1.16 22.66
N PHE A 231 -2.10 1.19 21.78
CA PHE A 231 -3.09 2.25 21.70
C PHE A 231 -4.35 1.92 22.51
N GLU A 232 -5.03 2.96 22.99
CA GLU A 232 -6.32 2.88 23.70
C GLU A 232 -7.50 3.13 22.74
N LEU A 233 -7.23 3.82 21.62
CA LEU A 233 -8.20 4.11 20.56
C LEU A 233 -7.54 3.86 19.21
N VAL A 234 -8.13 2.99 18.39
CA VAL A 234 -7.63 2.63 17.07
C VAL A 234 -8.69 2.91 16.01
N PHE A 235 -8.31 3.67 14.98
CA PHE A 235 -9.13 3.91 13.81
C PHE A 235 -8.69 2.99 12.66
N LEU A 236 -9.66 2.34 12.02
CA LEU A 236 -9.47 1.53 10.82
C LEU A 236 -10.32 2.14 9.70
N PHE A 237 -9.71 3.02 8.87
CA PHE A 237 -10.37 3.63 7.71
C PHE A 237 -10.22 2.75 6.48
N GLY A 238 -11.26 1.99 6.14
CA GLY A 238 -11.22 1.03 5.04
C GLY A 238 -10.20 -0.09 5.24
N GLN A 239 -9.63 -0.21 6.45
CA GLN A 239 -8.68 -1.27 6.79
C GLN A 239 -9.43 -2.43 7.44
N ASP A 240 -9.68 -3.46 6.67
CA ASP A 240 -10.56 -4.56 7.01
C ASP A 240 -9.85 -5.92 7.19
N ASN A 241 -8.56 -5.99 6.92
CA ASN A 241 -7.81 -7.25 6.89
C ASN A 241 -6.65 -7.35 7.91
N LEU A 242 -6.63 -6.49 8.92
CA LEU A 242 -5.65 -6.63 10.01
C LEU A 242 -6.07 -7.74 10.99
N ASN A 243 -5.09 -8.50 11.44
CA ASN A 243 -5.29 -9.52 12.48
C ASN A 243 -4.83 -8.98 13.83
N ILE A 244 -5.66 -8.13 14.43
CA ILE A 244 -5.43 -7.58 15.77
C ILE A 244 -5.96 -8.57 16.78
N LYS A 245 -5.12 -9.01 17.72
CA LYS A 245 -5.58 -9.76 18.91
C LYS A 245 -6.09 -8.77 19.93
N LYS A 246 -7.36 -8.35 19.77
CA LYS A 246 -8.01 -7.32 20.60
C LYS A 246 -7.91 -7.65 22.09
N LYS A 247 -7.57 -6.62 22.88
CA LYS A 247 -7.57 -6.66 24.36
C LYS A 247 -8.54 -5.65 24.92
N ASN A 248 -8.05 -4.44 25.25
CA ASN A 248 -8.83 -3.37 25.90
C ASN A 248 -8.98 -2.12 25.04
N GLU A 249 -8.33 -2.09 23.88
CA GLU A 249 -8.43 -0.97 22.93
C GLU A 249 -9.85 -0.82 22.40
N PHE A 250 -10.28 0.45 22.24
CA PHE A 250 -11.53 0.78 21.57
C PHE A 250 -11.24 0.90 20.08
N ILE A 251 -11.85 0.07 19.25
CA ILE A 251 -11.65 0.02 17.80
C ILE A 251 -12.84 0.66 17.10
N VAL A 252 -12.55 1.65 16.26
CA VAL A 252 -13.52 2.31 15.37
C VAL A 252 -13.23 1.83 13.94
N TYR A 253 -14.17 1.13 13.34
CA TYR A 253 -14.11 0.73 11.95
C TYR A 253 -14.97 1.64 11.08
N ILE A 254 -14.37 2.28 10.11
CA ILE A 254 -15.02 3.06 9.07
C ILE A 254 -14.83 2.31 7.75
N GLY A 255 -15.90 1.74 7.20
CA GLY A 255 -15.76 0.89 6.04
C GLY A 255 -17.10 0.41 5.48
N THR A 256 -17.05 -0.47 4.48
CA THR A 256 -18.17 -0.79 3.60
C THR A 256 -18.78 -2.17 3.82
N HIS A 257 -18.01 -3.14 4.27
CA HIS A 257 -18.41 -4.55 4.39
C HIS A 257 -17.99 -5.13 5.75
N GLY A 258 -18.74 -6.13 6.20
CA GLY A 258 -18.38 -6.90 7.38
C GLY A 258 -17.18 -7.82 7.06
N ASP A 259 -16.05 -7.58 7.70
CA ASP A 259 -14.85 -8.41 7.68
C ASP A 259 -14.14 -8.23 9.04
N ARG A 260 -12.89 -8.67 9.15
CA ARG A 260 -12.10 -8.64 10.40
C ARG A 260 -12.10 -7.28 11.10
N GLY A 261 -12.01 -6.19 10.33
CA GLY A 261 -12.10 -4.84 10.89
C GLY A 261 -13.43 -4.58 11.60
N ALA A 262 -14.55 -4.96 10.96
CA ALA A 262 -15.87 -4.84 11.55
C ALA A 262 -16.07 -5.80 12.74
N GLU A 263 -15.60 -7.05 12.65
CA GLU A 263 -15.74 -8.05 13.73
C GLU A 263 -15.06 -7.61 15.03
N MET A 264 -13.94 -6.89 14.92
CA MET A 264 -13.17 -6.40 16.07
C MET A 264 -13.70 -5.07 16.64
N ALA A 265 -14.51 -4.34 15.86
CA ALA A 265 -14.89 -2.98 16.19
C ALA A 265 -15.83 -2.88 17.40
N ASP A 266 -15.64 -1.83 18.19
CA ASP A 266 -16.60 -1.38 19.22
C ASP A 266 -17.61 -0.40 18.63
N LEU A 267 -17.20 0.34 17.60
CA LEU A 267 -18.02 1.25 16.83
C LEU A 267 -17.80 1.08 15.34
N ILE A 268 -18.87 0.87 14.58
CA ILE A 268 -18.86 0.77 13.13
C ILE A 268 -19.56 1.99 12.54
N LEU A 269 -18.88 2.70 11.64
CA LEU A 269 -19.40 3.82 10.88
C LEU A 269 -19.46 3.41 9.41
N PRO A 270 -20.67 3.20 8.82
CA PRO A 270 -20.78 2.76 7.44
C PRO A 270 -20.32 3.84 6.46
N SER A 271 -19.38 3.49 5.59
CA SER A 271 -18.84 4.39 4.58
C SER A 271 -19.15 3.95 3.15
N ALA A 272 -18.96 4.87 2.18
CA ALA A 272 -19.12 4.61 0.78
C ALA A 272 -17.98 3.75 0.22
N ALA A 273 -18.31 2.75 -0.60
CA ALA A 273 -17.31 2.00 -1.35
C ALA A 273 -16.64 2.88 -2.42
N TYR A 274 -15.47 2.46 -2.90
CA TYR A 274 -14.77 3.19 -3.97
C TYR A 274 -15.59 3.31 -5.27
N THR A 275 -16.56 2.43 -5.48
CA THR A 275 -17.51 2.47 -6.59
C THR A 275 -18.71 3.39 -6.35
N GLU A 276 -18.89 3.89 -5.14
CA GLU A 276 -20.03 4.69 -4.69
C GLU A 276 -19.67 6.15 -4.43
N GLN A 277 -18.42 6.53 -4.63
CA GLN A 277 -17.89 7.88 -4.50
C GLN A 277 -16.89 8.21 -5.60
N ASP A 278 -16.84 9.47 -6.01
CA ASP A 278 -15.73 9.96 -6.84
C ASP A 278 -14.50 10.14 -5.94
N GLY A 279 -13.31 9.81 -6.45
CA GLY A 279 -12.08 9.97 -5.66
C GLY A 279 -10.82 9.92 -6.49
N TYR A 280 -9.82 10.67 -6.07
CA TYR A 280 -8.49 10.64 -6.66
C TYR A 280 -7.66 9.48 -6.12
N TYR A 281 -6.85 8.88 -7.00
CA TYR A 281 -5.85 7.89 -6.67
C TYR A 281 -4.54 8.23 -7.38
N THR A 282 -3.42 8.05 -6.71
CA THR A 282 -2.11 8.11 -7.37
C THR A 282 -1.73 6.71 -7.82
N ASN A 283 -1.58 6.52 -9.12
CA ASN A 283 -1.24 5.23 -9.69
C ASN A 283 0.23 4.83 -9.43
N LEU A 284 0.62 3.62 -9.86
CA LEU A 284 1.95 3.07 -9.68
C LEU A 284 3.07 3.95 -10.26
N GLU A 285 2.81 4.67 -11.34
CA GLU A 285 3.76 5.60 -11.99
C GLU A 285 3.78 6.99 -11.36
N GLY A 286 2.98 7.20 -10.33
CA GLY A 286 2.88 8.48 -9.64
C GLY A 286 1.90 9.47 -10.30
N ASN A 287 1.07 9.06 -11.25
CA ASN A 287 0.08 9.93 -11.88
C ASN A 287 -1.20 9.98 -11.03
N LEU A 288 -1.68 11.20 -10.76
CA LEU A 288 -2.95 11.40 -10.09
C LEU A 288 -4.09 11.17 -11.09
N GLN A 289 -5.02 10.27 -10.76
CA GLN A 289 -6.13 9.87 -11.61
C GLN A 289 -7.44 9.94 -10.84
N LEU A 290 -8.49 10.48 -11.46
CA LEU A 290 -9.84 10.53 -10.91
C LEU A 290 -10.59 9.25 -11.27
N ALA A 291 -11.10 8.54 -10.27
CA ALA A 291 -12.04 7.45 -10.40
C ALA A 291 -13.46 7.99 -10.20
N PHE A 292 -14.35 7.73 -11.16
CA PHE A 292 -15.75 8.14 -11.06
C PHE A 292 -16.59 7.06 -10.39
N LYS A 293 -17.55 7.49 -9.59
CA LYS A 293 -18.51 6.57 -8.98
C LYS A 293 -19.39 5.90 -10.06
N ALA A 294 -19.73 4.64 -9.81
CA ALA A 294 -20.65 3.87 -10.64
C ALA A 294 -22.05 3.72 -9.99
N SER A 295 -22.14 3.99 -8.68
CA SER A 295 -23.38 3.85 -7.90
C SER A 295 -23.41 4.89 -6.77
N TYR A 296 -24.36 4.76 -5.88
CA TYR A 296 -24.53 5.60 -4.70
C TYR A 296 -24.38 4.77 -3.43
N PRO A 297 -23.91 5.37 -2.32
CA PRO A 297 -23.83 4.68 -1.03
C PRO A 297 -25.21 4.15 -0.61
N PRO A 298 -25.30 2.93 -0.08
CA PRO A 298 -26.56 2.35 0.36
C PRO A 298 -27.02 2.94 1.71
N GLY A 299 -28.32 3.14 1.83
CA GLY A 299 -28.95 3.56 3.09
C GLY A 299 -28.41 4.90 3.61
N GLU A 300 -27.83 4.87 4.79
CA GLU A 300 -27.28 6.05 5.50
C GLU A 300 -25.74 6.11 5.45
N ALA A 301 -25.09 5.29 4.60
CA ALA A 301 -23.64 5.32 4.45
C ALA A 301 -23.17 6.68 3.89
N LYS A 302 -22.00 7.13 4.35
CA LYS A 302 -21.45 8.46 3.99
C LYS A 302 -20.08 8.32 3.36
N GLU A 303 -19.65 9.31 2.60
CA GLU A 303 -18.25 9.40 2.19
C GLU A 303 -17.36 9.63 3.43
N ASP A 304 -16.18 9.04 3.48
CA ASP A 304 -15.30 9.10 4.66
C ASP A 304 -14.96 10.53 5.08
N TRP A 305 -14.73 11.43 4.13
CA TRP A 305 -14.43 12.83 4.42
C TRP A 305 -15.60 13.56 5.12
N GLU A 306 -16.84 13.18 4.86
CA GLU A 306 -18.02 13.72 5.55
C GLU A 306 -18.03 13.26 7.01
N ILE A 307 -17.68 11.97 7.26
CA ILE A 307 -17.56 11.44 8.61
C ILE A 307 -16.48 12.20 9.38
N VAL A 308 -15.32 12.41 8.75
CA VAL A 308 -14.19 13.18 9.32
C VAL A 308 -14.60 14.62 9.63
N ASN A 309 -15.33 15.26 8.72
CA ASN A 309 -15.84 16.62 8.90
C ASN A 309 -16.78 16.76 10.12
N GLU A 310 -17.71 15.81 10.27
CA GLU A 310 -18.64 15.83 11.41
C GLU A 310 -17.90 15.56 12.74
N VAL A 311 -16.91 14.67 12.76
CA VAL A 311 -16.05 14.47 13.94
C VAL A 311 -15.32 15.76 14.31
N SER A 312 -14.73 16.45 13.33
CA SER A 312 -14.07 17.75 13.54
C SER A 312 -15.02 18.78 14.11
N LYS A 313 -16.23 18.88 13.53
CA LYS A 313 -17.26 19.82 13.97
C LYS A 313 -17.70 19.56 15.42
N LYS A 314 -17.89 18.29 15.80
CA LYS A 314 -18.23 17.92 17.18
C LYS A 314 -17.11 18.19 18.19
N LEU A 315 -15.85 18.08 17.77
CA LEU A 315 -14.69 18.30 18.65
C LEU A 315 -14.32 19.79 18.79
N LYS A 316 -14.41 20.55 17.71
CA LYS A 316 -13.88 21.94 17.64
C LYS A 316 -14.93 23.00 17.28
N GLY A 317 -16.20 22.63 17.10
CA GLY A 317 -17.28 23.54 16.71
C GLY A 317 -17.26 23.96 15.23
N LYS A 318 -16.30 23.46 14.42
CA LYS A 318 -16.20 23.75 12.98
C LYS A 318 -15.72 22.54 12.18
N SER A 319 -16.23 22.42 10.96
CA SER A 319 -15.78 21.42 9.99
C SER A 319 -14.39 21.77 9.46
N LEU A 320 -13.64 20.77 8.96
CA LEU A 320 -12.37 20.97 8.26
C LEU A 320 -12.58 21.65 6.90
N TYR A 321 -13.66 21.26 6.21
CA TYR A 321 -14.01 21.74 4.87
C TYR A 321 -15.49 22.11 4.80
N THR A 322 -15.83 23.11 3.99
CA THR A 322 -17.22 23.51 3.75
C THR A 322 -17.93 22.60 2.75
N ASN A 323 -17.16 22.03 1.81
CA ASN A 323 -17.63 21.11 0.78
C ASN A 323 -16.48 20.28 0.19
N LYS A 324 -16.80 19.31 -0.66
CA LYS A 324 -15.81 18.40 -1.28
C LYS A 324 -14.81 19.14 -2.20
N GLN A 325 -15.24 20.23 -2.86
CA GLN A 325 -14.35 20.99 -3.74
C GLN A 325 -13.24 21.68 -2.93
N GLU A 326 -13.55 22.27 -1.79
CA GLU A 326 -12.54 22.85 -0.90
C GLU A 326 -11.53 21.80 -0.40
N LEU A 327 -12.00 20.59 -0.08
CA LEU A 327 -11.13 19.48 0.27
C LEU A 327 -10.17 19.15 -0.88
N ILE A 328 -10.69 19.04 -2.11
CA ILE A 328 -9.90 18.73 -3.32
C ILE A 328 -8.87 19.84 -3.58
N ASP A 329 -9.28 21.10 -3.50
CA ASP A 329 -8.39 22.24 -3.73
C ASP A 329 -7.24 22.25 -2.70
N ASN A 330 -7.54 21.98 -1.44
CA ASN A 330 -6.53 21.89 -0.38
C ASN A 330 -5.60 20.68 -0.59
N LEU A 331 -6.12 19.53 -1.01
CA LEU A 331 -5.34 18.34 -1.37
C LEU A 331 -4.37 18.65 -2.52
N LEU A 332 -4.86 19.23 -3.61
CA LEU A 332 -4.03 19.56 -4.77
C LEU A 332 -2.97 20.61 -4.42
N ASN A 333 -3.33 21.62 -3.64
CA ASN A 333 -2.38 22.62 -3.15
C ASN A 333 -1.29 21.96 -2.28
N TYR A 334 -1.64 21.01 -1.40
CA TYR A 334 -0.68 20.28 -0.59
C TYR A 334 0.30 19.49 -1.45
N LEU A 335 -0.20 18.76 -2.45
CA LEU A 335 0.63 17.96 -3.36
C LEU A 335 1.59 18.83 -4.19
N ASN A 336 1.13 20.01 -4.64
CA ASN A 336 1.93 20.95 -5.43
C ASN A 336 3.01 21.67 -4.60
N GLN A 337 2.76 21.88 -3.30
CA GLN A 337 3.69 22.55 -2.40
C GLN A 337 4.67 21.61 -1.72
N LYS A 338 4.51 20.30 -1.91
CA LYS A 338 5.37 19.31 -1.29
C LYS A 338 6.81 19.45 -1.79
N THR A 339 7.64 20.11 -0.98
CA THR A 339 9.09 20.19 -1.21
C THR A 339 9.76 18.85 -0.86
N LYS A 340 10.89 18.56 -1.51
CA LYS A 340 11.72 17.39 -1.16
C LYS A 340 12.03 17.44 0.33
N LYS A 341 11.64 16.42 1.07
CA LYS A 341 12.08 16.25 2.45
C LYS A 341 13.52 15.76 2.44
N ASN A 342 14.33 16.25 3.36
CA ASN A 342 15.59 15.60 3.69
C ASN A 342 15.23 14.28 4.36
N GLY A 343 15.30 13.17 3.63
CA GLY A 343 15.05 11.86 4.18
C GLY A 343 16.09 11.55 5.25
N GLU A 344 15.64 11.08 6.39
CA GLU A 344 16.53 10.43 7.32
C GLU A 344 17.10 9.18 6.63
N THR A 345 18.41 9.16 6.47
CA THR A 345 19.12 7.94 6.06
C THR A 345 19.06 6.98 7.24
N VAL A 346 18.07 6.12 7.25
CA VAL A 346 18.06 5.01 8.20
C VAL A 346 19.27 4.15 7.91
N LYS A 347 20.22 4.11 8.81
CA LYS A 347 21.31 3.13 8.76
C LYS A 347 20.69 1.76 8.99
N ASN A 348 20.47 1.04 7.91
CA ASN A 348 20.03 -0.35 8.00
C ASN A 348 21.26 -1.25 7.88
N ASP A 349 21.46 -2.10 8.85
CA ASP A 349 22.49 -3.12 8.80
C ASP A 349 22.05 -4.25 7.84
N PHE A 350 23.03 -4.87 7.23
CA PHE A 350 22.77 -6.05 6.40
C PHE A 350 22.54 -7.27 7.28
N ILE A 351 21.44 -7.96 7.05
CA ILE A 351 21.11 -9.25 7.66
C ILE A 351 20.94 -10.26 6.53
N LYS A 352 21.58 -11.42 6.67
CA LYS A 352 21.38 -12.53 5.75
C LYS A 352 20.04 -13.18 6.01
N GLU A 353 19.18 -13.17 5.01
CA GLU A 353 17.83 -13.73 5.08
C GLU A 353 17.38 -14.21 3.68
N GLU A 354 16.27 -14.91 3.62
CA GLU A 354 15.71 -15.38 2.36
C GLU A 354 14.56 -14.48 1.88
N ILE A 355 14.51 -14.25 0.58
CA ILE A 355 13.44 -13.50 -0.08
C ILE A 355 12.33 -14.48 -0.45
N PHE A 356 11.20 -14.41 0.21
CA PHE A 356 10.00 -15.17 -0.13
C PHE A 356 8.97 -14.23 -0.75
N VAL A 357 8.45 -14.60 -1.92
CA VAL A 357 7.39 -13.83 -2.56
C VAL A 357 6.05 -14.27 -1.99
N ASP A 358 5.28 -13.31 -1.46
CA ASP A 358 3.95 -13.56 -0.90
C ASP A 358 3.00 -14.09 -1.97
N LYS A 359 2.19 -15.08 -1.60
CA LYS A 359 1.13 -15.58 -2.48
C LYS A 359 -0.08 -14.68 -2.39
N ILE A 360 -0.53 -14.21 -3.54
CA ILE A 360 -1.77 -13.44 -3.65
C ILE A 360 -2.95 -14.37 -3.87
N ASP A 361 -3.99 -14.21 -3.05
CA ASP A 361 -5.27 -14.87 -3.24
C ASP A 361 -6.15 -14.00 -4.14
N TYR A 362 -6.22 -14.29 -5.43
CA TYR A 362 -6.98 -13.52 -6.42
C TYR A 362 -8.46 -13.40 -6.12
N TYR A 363 -9.02 -14.39 -5.47
CA TYR A 363 -10.43 -14.43 -5.16
C TYR A 363 -10.78 -13.56 -3.95
N PHE A 364 -9.76 -13.27 -3.11
CA PHE A 364 -9.93 -12.55 -1.85
C PHE A 364 -9.00 -11.35 -1.69
N THR A 365 -8.76 -10.63 -2.79
CA THR A 365 -7.83 -9.50 -2.82
C THR A 365 -8.27 -8.29 -2.00
N ASN A 366 -9.58 -8.08 -1.85
CA ASN A 366 -10.13 -6.94 -1.09
C ASN A 366 -11.44 -7.33 -0.40
N VAL A 367 -11.97 -6.43 0.42
CA VAL A 367 -13.18 -6.68 1.23
C VAL A 367 -14.40 -7.02 0.38
N ILE A 368 -14.57 -6.39 -0.78
CA ILE A 368 -15.70 -6.66 -1.68
C ILE A 368 -15.60 -8.08 -2.25
N ALA A 369 -14.40 -8.46 -2.71
CA ALA A 369 -14.16 -9.81 -3.21
C ALA A 369 -14.35 -10.87 -2.11
N ARG A 370 -13.87 -10.63 -0.88
CA ARG A 370 -14.05 -11.52 0.27
C ARG A 370 -15.52 -11.67 0.67
N SER A 371 -16.33 -10.63 0.52
CA SER A 371 -17.77 -10.65 0.81
C SER A 371 -18.61 -11.29 -0.29
N SER A 372 -18.04 -11.59 -1.47
CA SER A 372 -18.74 -12.16 -2.61
C SER A 372 -18.86 -13.68 -2.49
N LYS A 373 -20.09 -14.19 -2.48
CA LYS A 373 -20.37 -15.65 -2.51
C LYS A 373 -19.79 -16.30 -3.76
N THR A 374 -19.94 -15.67 -4.91
CA THR A 374 -19.40 -16.17 -6.19
C THR A 374 -17.87 -16.30 -6.15
N MET A 375 -17.17 -15.30 -5.60
CA MET A 375 -15.72 -15.37 -5.45
C MET A 375 -15.29 -16.49 -4.49
N ALA A 376 -16.04 -16.69 -3.40
CA ALA A 376 -15.80 -17.80 -2.48
C ALA A 376 -16.01 -19.17 -3.15
N GLU A 377 -17.05 -19.33 -3.95
CA GLU A 377 -17.31 -20.55 -4.74
C GLU A 377 -16.19 -20.81 -5.75
N CYS A 378 -15.78 -19.83 -6.53
CA CYS A 378 -14.66 -19.94 -7.47
C CYS A 378 -13.35 -20.33 -6.76
N ARG A 379 -13.05 -19.72 -5.61
CA ARG A 379 -11.88 -20.06 -4.79
C ARG A 379 -11.92 -21.51 -4.34
N ASN A 380 -13.07 -21.99 -3.87
CA ASN A 380 -13.24 -23.36 -3.41
C ASN A 380 -13.07 -24.37 -4.55
N LEU A 381 -13.63 -24.10 -5.73
CA LEU A 381 -13.45 -24.93 -6.92
C LEU A 381 -11.96 -25.02 -7.30
N LYS A 382 -11.22 -23.91 -7.30
CA LYS A 382 -9.78 -23.90 -7.58
C LYS A 382 -9.01 -24.74 -6.56
N LEU A 383 -9.33 -24.65 -5.29
CA LEU A 383 -8.68 -25.44 -4.23
C LEU A 383 -8.97 -26.94 -4.37
N VAL A 384 -10.17 -27.31 -4.84
CA VAL A 384 -10.53 -28.72 -5.11
C VAL A 384 -9.75 -29.24 -6.33
N SER A 385 -9.69 -28.47 -7.43
CA SER A 385 -8.96 -28.87 -8.63
C SER A 385 -7.47 -29.09 -8.37
N LEU A 386 -6.84 -28.24 -7.55
CA LEU A 386 -5.45 -28.42 -7.12
C LEU A 386 -5.23 -29.70 -6.30
N LYS A 387 -6.21 -30.11 -5.48
CA LYS A 387 -6.14 -31.36 -4.70
C LYS A 387 -6.32 -32.60 -5.55
N THR A 388 -7.11 -32.53 -6.61
CA THR A 388 -7.41 -33.65 -7.52
C THR A 388 -6.41 -33.79 -8.67
N GLY A 389 -5.46 -32.84 -8.81
CA GLY A 389 -4.51 -32.82 -9.92
C GLY A 389 -5.12 -32.53 -11.29
N THR A 390 -6.37 -32.10 -11.32
CA THR A 390 -7.04 -31.65 -12.55
C THR A 390 -6.81 -30.16 -12.72
N ASP A 391 -5.61 -29.79 -13.15
CA ASP A 391 -5.35 -28.44 -13.65
C ASP A 391 -5.98 -28.30 -15.05
N GLY A 392 -7.08 -27.56 -15.10
CA GLY A 392 -7.68 -27.10 -16.34
C GLY A 392 -6.99 -25.87 -16.89
#